data_9cc89dbee08315d80c849d88f099c3c3
#
_entry.id   9cc89dbee08315d80c849d88f099c3c3
#
_cell.length_a   1.000
_cell.length_b   1.000
_cell.length_c   1.000
_cell.angle_alpha   90.00
_cell.angle_beta   90.00
_cell.angle_gamma   90.00
#
_symmetry.space_group_name_H-M   'P 1'
#
loop_
_entity.id
_entity.type
_entity.pdbx_description
1 polymer ?
#
loop_
_entity_poly.entity_id
_entity_poly.type
_entity_poly.pdbx_seq_one_letter_code
_entity_poly.pdbx_strand_id
1 'polypeptide(L)'
;MQTGDTGKFSIAFGGEIDGGRGHVTAFMEHTDTQPILQGDFDISACALSGGTTRCGGSSTIPPGRWADFGGYGSAGFVNIDPSVTRLDLKVSGNDFVPRDGQTYNYNPTNFFQRPDDRLNVGFFGKYEITDNAEVYLDFTAMKS
;
A
#
# COMPACT_ATOMS: atom_id res chain seq x y z
N MET A 1 4.53 20.62 3.78
CA MET A 1 3.28 19.94 4.10
C MET A 1 2.67 19.48 2.79
N GLN A 2 2.56 18.20 2.56
CA GLN A 2 1.87 17.67 1.39
C GLN A 2 0.36 17.82 1.62
N THR A 3 -0.35 18.35 0.62
CA THR A 3 -1.78 18.69 0.76
C THR A 3 -2.71 17.52 0.47
N GLY A 4 -2.17 16.43 -0.08
CA GLY A 4 -2.96 15.25 -0.42
C GLY A 4 -4.03 15.48 -1.49
N ASP A 5 -3.77 16.44 -2.37
CA ASP A 5 -4.70 16.85 -3.40
C ASP A 5 -5.07 15.67 -4.32
N THR A 6 -6.34 15.61 -4.68
CA THR A 6 -6.83 14.67 -5.68
C THR A 6 -7.39 15.45 -6.87
N GLY A 7 -6.77 15.25 -8.02
CA GLY A 7 -7.26 15.73 -9.30
C GLY A 7 -8.07 14.65 -10.01
N LYS A 8 -9.24 15.01 -10.52
CA LYS A 8 -10.06 14.11 -11.32
C LYS A 8 -10.53 14.81 -12.58
N PHE A 9 -10.29 14.16 -13.72
CA PHE A 9 -10.81 14.59 -15.01
C PHE A 9 -11.64 13.46 -15.60
N SER A 10 -12.82 13.79 -16.11
CA SER A 10 -13.66 12.82 -16.79
C SER A 10 -14.32 13.43 -18.00
N ILE A 11 -14.47 12.62 -19.04
CA ILE A 11 -15.21 12.95 -20.25
C ILE A 11 -16.07 11.75 -20.63
N ALA A 12 -17.29 12.02 -21.04
CA ALA A 12 -18.20 10.99 -21.54
C ALA A 12 -18.98 11.52 -22.73
N PHE A 13 -19.24 10.65 -23.69
CA PHE A 13 -20.13 10.92 -24.81
C PHE A 13 -21.05 9.73 -25.01
N GLY A 14 -22.24 10.02 -25.42
CA GLY A 14 -23.22 9.02 -25.77
C GLY A 14 -24.21 9.57 -26.75
N GLY A 15 -24.88 8.66 -27.42
CA GLY A 15 -25.87 9.02 -28.41
C GLY A 15 -26.65 7.83 -28.91
N GLU A 16 -27.74 8.16 -29.55
CA GLU A 16 -28.58 7.20 -30.27
C GLU A 16 -28.03 6.95 -31.67
N ILE A 17 -28.14 5.72 -32.14
CA ILE A 17 -27.80 5.31 -33.50
C ILE A 17 -29.02 4.67 -34.15
N ASP A 18 -29.07 4.76 -35.49
CA ASP A 18 -30.10 4.13 -36.32
C ASP A 18 -31.54 4.49 -35.87
N GLY A 19 -31.78 5.80 -35.65
CA GLY A 19 -33.12 6.30 -35.34
C GLY A 19 -33.67 5.83 -33.97
N GLY A 20 -32.82 5.56 -32.97
CA GLY A 20 -33.20 5.13 -31.64
C GLY A 20 -33.13 3.62 -31.43
N ARG A 21 -32.83 2.83 -32.47
CA ARG A 21 -32.65 1.37 -32.33
C ARG A 21 -31.39 0.97 -31.56
N GLY A 22 -30.43 1.86 -31.46
CA GLY A 22 -29.24 1.63 -30.63
C GLY A 22 -28.86 2.84 -29.82
N HIS A 23 -28.08 2.57 -28.76
CA HIS A 23 -27.49 3.59 -27.94
C HIS A 23 -26.05 3.20 -27.60
N VAL A 24 -25.16 4.17 -27.68
CA VAL A 24 -23.74 3.97 -27.32
C VAL A 24 -23.32 5.04 -26.35
N THR A 25 -22.47 4.64 -25.40
CA THR A 25 -21.82 5.54 -24.45
C THR A 25 -20.36 5.15 -24.32
N ALA A 26 -19.48 6.12 -24.37
CA ALA A 26 -18.05 5.92 -24.08
C ALA A 26 -17.63 6.95 -23.03
N PHE A 27 -16.71 6.56 -22.16
CA PHE A 27 -16.16 7.46 -21.15
C PHE A 27 -14.65 7.20 -20.93
N MET A 28 -13.98 8.24 -20.48
CA MET A 28 -12.63 8.19 -19.98
C MET A 28 -12.56 9.02 -18.70
N GLU A 29 -11.90 8.48 -17.71
CA GLU A 29 -11.67 9.13 -16.41
C GLU A 29 -10.22 8.97 -16.03
N HIS A 30 -9.58 10.05 -15.63
CA HIS A 30 -8.25 10.05 -15.05
C HIS A 30 -8.32 10.62 -13.64
N THR A 31 -7.70 9.91 -12.69
CA THR A 31 -7.59 10.32 -11.29
C THR A 31 -6.12 10.32 -10.90
N ASP A 32 -5.65 11.44 -10.37
CA ASP A 32 -4.33 11.59 -9.76
C ASP A 32 -4.51 11.99 -8.30
N THR A 33 -3.96 11.20 -7.40
CA THR A 33 -4.03 11.41 -5.96
C THR A 33 -2.64 11.51 -5.39
N GLN A 34 -2.33 12.64 -4.75
CA GLN A 34 -1.05 12.87 -4.11
C GLN A 34 -0.96 12.13 -2.78
N PRO A 35 0.20 11.59 -2.41
CA PRO A 35 0.38 10.88 -1.15
C PRO A 35 0.31 11.86 0.04
N ILE A 36 -0.15 11.34 1.18
CA ILE A 36 0.02 11.97 2.49
C ILE A 36 0.74 10.97 3.39
N LEU A 37 1.88 11.36 3.91
CA LEU A 37 2.64 10.53 4.84
C LEU A 37 2.26 10.83 6.29
N GLN A 38 2.31 9.81 7.13
CA GLN A 38 2.11 9.99 8.59
C GLN A 38 3.22 10.85 9.20
N GLY A 39 4.42 10.83 8.60
CA GLY A 39 5.54 11.65 9.03
C GLY A 39 5.35 13.15 8.85
N ASP A 40 4.39 13.58 8.02
CA ASP A 40 4.10 14.99 7.78
C ASP A 40 3.33 15.65 8.95
N PHE A 41 2.86 14.85 9.92
CA PHE A 41 2.06 15.32 11.05
C PHE A 41 2.67 14.89 12.38
N ASP A 42 2.87 15.82 13.30
CA ASP A 42 3.46 15.55 14.62
C ASP A 42 2.74 14.46 15.39
N ILE A 43 1.41 14.42 15.28
CA ILE A 43 0.57 13.45 15.98
C ILE A 43 0.80 12.00 15.53
N SER A 44 1.28 11.81 14.32
CA SER A 44 1.46 10.48 13.71
C SER A 44 2.87 10.20 13.24
N ALA A 45 3.78 11.16 13.36
CA ALA A 45 5.19 10.97 12.98
C ALA A 45 5.89 9.88 13.79
N CYS A 46 5.32 9.50 14.92
CA CYS A 46 5.88 8.51 15.83
C CYS A 46 4.88 7.40 16.16
N ALA A 47 5.30 6.14 15.97
CA ALA A 47 4.58 4.97 16.48
C ALA A 47 4.73 4.91 18.00
N LEU A 48 3.72 5.36 18.75
CA LEU A 48 3.75 5.34 20.19
C LEU A 48 3.67 3.90 20.74
N SER A 49 4.49 3.58 21.69
CA SER A 49 4.37 2.33 22.45
C SER A 49 3.18 2.43 23.41
N GLY A 50 2.36 1.37 23.48
CA GLY A 50 1.12 1.35 24.25
C GLY A 50 1.27 1.94 25.65
N GLY A 51 0.47 2.97 25.95
CA GLY A 51 0.43 3.64 27.25
C GLY A 51 1.60 4.58 27.56
N THR A 52 2.47 4.87 26.59
CA THR A 52 3.60 5.78 26.77
C THR A 52 3.63 6.88 25.71
N THR A 53 4.31 7.98 26.02
CA THR A 53 4.61 9.04 25.07
C THR A 53 5.94 8.83 24.33
N ARG A 54 6.57 7.67 24.54
CA ARG A 54 7.84 7.34 23.90
C ARG A 54 7.61 6.81 22.49
N CYS A 55 8.43 7.28 21.58
CA CYS A 55 8.51 6.75 20.24
C CYS A 55 8.95 5.29 20.29
N GLY A 56 8.11 4.41 19.81
CA GLY A 56 8.35 2.97 19.73
C GLY A 56 8.45 2.53 18.28
N GLY A 57 7.63 1.56 17.92
CA GLY A 57 7.53 1.04 16.56
C GLY A 57 7.77 -0.47 16.50
N SER A 58 8.20 -0.94 15.35
CA SER A 58 8.46 -2.36 15.14
C SER A 58 9.71 -2.82 15.88
N SER A 59 9.62 -3.97 16.50
CA SER A 59 10.81 -4.66 17.04
C SER A 59 11.65 -5.29 15.93
N THR A 60 11.13 -5.40 14.71
CA THR A 60 11.88 -5.83 13.54
C THR A 60 12.49 -4.59 12.89
N ILE A 61 13.80 -4.47 13.00
CA ILE A 61 14.57 -3.33 12.48
C ILE A 61 15.42 -3.76 11.28
N PRO A 62 15.75 -2.87 10.33
CA PRO A 62 16.82 -3.11 9.39
C PRO A 62 18.17 -3.22 10.12
N PRO A 63 19.05 -4.14 9.80
CA PRO A 63 19.02 -5.19 8.77
C PRO A 63 18.32 -6.50 9.20
N GLY A 64 17.51 -6.48 10.21
CA GLY A 64 16.71 -7.60 10.66
C GLY A 64 16.84 -7.87 12.17
N ARG A 65 15.89 -8.63 12.68
CA ARG A 65 15.89 -9.16 14.03
C ARG A 65 16.00 -10.65 13.97
N TRP A 66 16.96 -11.19 14.74
CA TRP A 66 17.25 -12.61 14.79
C TRP A 66 17.07 -13.09 16.21
N ALA A 67 16.53 -14.26 16.38
CA ALA A 67 16.42 -14.91 17.67
C ALA A 67 16.89 -16.35 17.55
N ASP A 68 17.56 -16.83 18.57
CA ASP A 68 17.86 -18.24 18.70
C ASP A 68 16.63 -18.98 19.23
N PHE A 69 16.05 -19.83 18.44
CA PHE A 69 14.88 -20.65 18.77
C PHE A 69 15.26 -22.04 19.28
N GLY A 70 16.51 -22.44 19.18
CA GLY A 70 16.92 -23.85 19.35
C GLY A 70 17.67 -24.17 20.65
N GLY A 71 17.89 -23.18 21.47
CA GLY A 71 18.76 -23.41 22.64
C GLY A 71 20.24 -23.49 22.24
N TYR A 72 21.06 -23.18 23.17
CA TYR A 72 22.51 -23.09 23.06
C TYR A 72 23.15 -24.26 22.37
N GLY A 73 23.99 -23.99 21.43
CA GLY A 73 25.01 -24.91 20.90
C GLY A 73 24.68 -25.65 19.63
N SER A 74 23.49 -25.53 19.07
CA SER A 74 23.09 -26.32 17.88
C SER A 74 23.38 -25.66 16.52
N ALA A 75 23.64 -24.37 16.47
CA ALA A 75 23.69 -23.65 15.18
C ALA A 75 25.03 -22.99 14.86
N GLY A 76 26.08 -23.25 15.61
CA GLY A 76 27.40 -22.70 15.28
C GLY A 76 27.51 -21.17 15.33
N PHE A 77 26.56 -20.48 15.93
CA PHE A 77 26.66 -19.05 16.22
C PHE A 77 27.62 -18.84 17.38
N VAL A 78 28.75 -18.31 17.01
CA VAL A 78 29.98 -18.27 17.78
C VAL A 78 29.84 -17.40 19.03
N ASN A 79 30.36 -17.92 20.17
CA ASN A 79 30.67 -17.20 21.40
C ASN A 79 29.54 -16.43 22.07
N ILE A 80 28.41 -17.07 22.21
CA ILE A 80 27.31 -16.48 22.98
C ILE A 80 27.46 -16.95 24.43
N ASP A 81 27.39 -16.00 25.35
CA ASP A 81 27.46 -16.26 26.78
C ASP A 81 26.39 -17.29 27.18
N PRO A 82 26.77 -18.47 27.73
CA PRO A 82 25.85 -19.51 28.12
C PRO A 82 24.87 -19.12 29.21
N SER A 83 25.09 -17.97 29.89
CA SER A 83 24.17 -17.43 30.89
C SER A 83 22.97 -16.70 30.28
N VAL A 84 22.98 -16.38 28.99
CA VAL A 84 21.90 -15.67 28.30
C VAL A 84 20.89 -16.68 27.75
N THR A 85 19.72 -16.75 28.33
CA THR A 85 18.68 -17.73 28.02
C THR A 85 17.87 -17.43 26.75
N ARG A 86 17.93 -16.21 26.23
CA ARG A 86 17.24 -15.82 25.00
C ARG A 86 18.00 -14.67 24.33
N LEU A 87 18.46 -14.91 23.14
CA LEU A 87 19.18 -13.92 22.37
C LEU A 87 18.25 -13.19 21.42
N ASP A 88 18.32 -11.88 21.50
CA ASP A 88 17.75 -10.97 20.53
C ASP A 88 18.93 -10.28 19.83
N LEU A 89 19.15 -10.65 18.58
CA LEU A 89 20.33 -10.28 17.81
C LEU A 89 19.99 -9.36 16.63
N LYS A 90 20.96 -8.54 16.27
CA LYS A 90 20.99 -7.77 15.01
C LYS A 90 22.28 -8.07 14.25
N VAL A 91 22.25 -7.84 12.94
CA VAL A 91 23.44 -7.91 12.11
C VAL A 91 24.26 -6.62 12.27
N SER A 92 25.57 -6.75 12.42
CA SER A 92 26.51 -5.64 12.45
C SER A 92 27.74 -6.02 11.63
N GLY A 93 27.87 -5.47 10.43
CA GLY A 93 28.86 -5.93 9.46
C GLY A 93 28.59 -7.38 9.04
N ASN A 94 29.55 -8.28 9.30
CA ASN A 94 29.43 -9.72 9.02
C ASN A 94 29.04 -10.55 10.26
N ASP A 95 28.77 -9.89 11.39
CA ASP A 95 28.55 -10.55 12.68
C ASP A 95 27.13 -10.37 13.20
N PHE A 96 26.70 -11.28 14.07
CA PHE A 96 25.51 -11.12 14.89
C PHE A 96 25.88 -10.56 16.26
N VAL A 97 25.30 -9.45 16.63
CA VAL A 97 25.51 -8.80 17.93
C VAL A 97 24.22 -8.66 18.70
N PRO A 98 24.27 -8.59 20.05
CA PRO A 98 23.08 -8.32 20.85
C PRO A 98 22.36 -7.05 20.41
N ARG A 99 21.03 -7.10 20.38
CA ARG A 99 20.19 -5.96 20.07
C ARG A 99 19.86 -5.19 21.35
N ASP A 100 20.00 -3.87 21.31
CA ASP A 100 19.84 -2.97 22.46
C ASP A 100 18.37 -2.59 22.71
N GLY A 101 17.40 -3.44 22.35
CA GLY A 101 15.99 -3.11 22.45
C GLY A 101 15.51 -2.03 21.47
N GLN A 102 16.30 -1.71 20.47
CA GLN A 102 15.95 -0.71 19.48
C GLN A 102 14.68 -1.10 18.72
N THR A 103 13.88 -0.10 18.42
CA THR A 103 12.68 -0.23 17.58
C THR A 103 12.81 0.64 16.34
N TYR A 104 12.12 0.23 15.29
CA TYR A 104 12.03 0.98 14.04
C TYR A 104 10.73 1.76 13.99
N ASN A 105 10.82 3.09 13.99
CA ASN A 105 9.66 3.94 13.77
C ASN A 105 9.29 3.90 12.29
N TYR A 106 8.25 3.17 11.95
CA TYR A 106 7.75 3.00 10.58
C TYR A 106 6.75 4.10 10.16
N ASN A 107 6.22 4.87 11.11
CA ASN A 107 5.19 5.85 10.83
C ASN A 107 5.59 6.91 9.81
N PRO A 108 6.82 7.46 9.81
CA PRO A 108 7.20 8.47 8.81
C PRO A 108 7.06 8.01 7.37
N THR A 109 7.14 6.70 7.13
CA THR A 109 7.06 6.11 5.79
C THR A 109 5.69 5.52 5.46
N ASN A 110 4.80 5.47 6.43
CA ASN A 110 3.44 5.01 6.21
C ASN A 110 2.58 6.12 5.60
N PHE A 111 1.61 5.70 4.82
CA PHE A 111 0.65 6.61 4.20
C PHE A 111 -0.62 6.76 5.03
N PHE A 112 -1.11 7.99 5.20
CA PHE A 112 -2.53 8.26 5.45
C PHE A 112 -3.33 8.16 4.16
N GLN A 113 -2.76 8.71 3.07
CA GLN A 113 -3.32 8.64 1.74
C GLN A 113 -2.26 8.11 0.79
N ARG A 114 -2.56 7.00 0.13
CA ARG A 114 -1.65 6.44 -0.88
C ARG A 114 -1.74 7.25 -2.16
N PRO A 115 -0.63 7.39 -2.89
CA PRO A 115 -0.69 7.90 -4.25
C PRO A 115 -1.53 6.96 -5.12
N ASP A 116 -2.31 7.53 -6.02
CA ASP A 116 -3.10 6.78 -7.00
C ASP A 116 -3.09 7.54 -8.32
N ASP A 117 -2.55 6.92 -9.37
CA ASP A 117 -2.61 7.42 -10.74
C ASP A 117 -3.39 6.39 -11.55
N ARG A 118 -4.63 6.71 -11.86
CA ARG A 118 -5.57 5.75 -12.45
C ARG A 118 -6.23 6.30 -13.70
N LEU A 119 -6.20 5.52 -14.75
CA LEU A 119 -6.96 5.75 -15.99
C LEU A 119 -8.03 4.68 -16.14
N ASN A 120 -9.28 5.10 -16.19
CA ASN A 120 -10.43 4.26 -16.51
C ASN A 120 -10.97 4.62 -17.88
N VAL A 121 -11.27 3.64 -18.68
CA VAL A 121 -12.00 3.81 -19.96
C VAL A 121 -13.12 2.80 -20.03
N GLY A 122 -14.21 3.19 -20.63
CA GLY A 122 -15.34 2.30 -20.81
C GLY A 122 -16.16 2.63 -22.06
N PHE A 123 -16.80 1.59 -22.56
CA PHE A 123 -17.73 1.66 -23.67
C PHE A 123 -18.92 0.76 -23.36
N PHE A 124 -20.12 1.30 -23.56
CA PHE A 124 -21.38 0.59 -23.42
C PHE A 124 -22.17 0.79 -24.70
N GLY A 125 -22.70 -0.29 -25.22
CA GLY A 125 -23.53 -0.25 -26.40
C GLY A 125 -24.67 -1.24 -26.31
N LYS A 126 -25.83 -0.84 -26.80
CA LYS A 126 -26.97 -1.73 -27.01
C LYS A 126 -27.56 -1.46 -28.37
N TYR A 127 -28.11 -2.49 -28.98
CA TYR A 127 -28.73 -2.38 -30.29
C TYR A 127 -29.86 -3.40 -30.48
N GLU A 128 -31.04 -2.94 -30.85
CA GLU A 128 -32.19 -3.75 -31.16
C GLU A 128 -32.08 -4.28 -32.61
N ILE A 129 -31.81 -5.57 -32.71
CA ILE A 129 -31.70 -6.26 -34.02
C ILE A 129 -33.09 -6.44 -34.61
N THR A 130 -34.05 -6.82 -33.78
CA THR A 130 -35.47 -6.97 -34.12
C THR A 130 -36.29 -6.52 -32.91
N ASP A 131 -37.63 -6.38 -33.10
CA ASP A 131 -38.54 -6.01 -31.99
C ASP A 131 -38.49 -6.93 -30.76
N ASN A 132 -37.94 -8.13 -30.91
CA ASN A 132 -37.84 -9.14 -29.85
C ASN A 132 -36.41 -9.57 -29.56
N ALA A 133 -35.38 -8.92 -30.11
CA ALA A 133 -33.97 -9.26 -29.94
C ALA A 133 -33.10 -8.02 -29.83
N GLU A 134 -32.40 -7.91 -28.71
CA GLU A 134 -31.42 -6.88 -28.42
C GLU A 134 -30.04 -7.51 -28.16
N VAL A 135 -28.99 -6.86 -28.60
CA VAL A 135 -27.60 -7.17 -28.23
C VAL A 135 -27.04 -6.01 -27.43
N TYR A 136 -26.17 -6.34 -26.51
CA TYR A 136 -25.42 -5.35 -25.73
C TYR A 136 -23.95 -5.72 -25.64
N LEU A 137 -23.11 -4.70 -25.50
CA LEU A 137 -21.68 -4.83 -25.29
C LEU A 137 -21.26 -3.88 -24.18
N ASP A 138 -20.69 -4.42 -23.13
CA ASP A 138 -20.09 -3.67 -22.04
C ASP A 138 -18.58 -3.96 -22.00
N PHE A 139 -17.79 -2.90 -22.08
CA PHE A 139 -16.34 -2.97 -21.99
C PHE A 139 -15.85 -1.93 -21.01
N THR A 140 -14.99 -2.35 -20.08
CA THR A 140 -14.26 -1.45 -19.19
C THR A 140 -12.82 -1.90 -19.05
N ALA A 141 -11.89 -0.95 -19.02
CA ALA A 141 -10.48 -1.20 -18.76
C ALA A 141 -9.94 -0.16 -17.79
N MET A 142 -9.03 -0.58 -16.92
CA MET A 142 -8.37 0.27 -15.95
C MET A 142 -6.87 0.02 -15.98
N LYS A 143 -6.12 1.12 -15.88
CA LYS A 143 -4.68 1.12 -15.65
C LYS A 143 -4.41 1.96 -14.40
N SER A 144 -3.64 1.43 -13.46
CA SER A 144 -3.10 2.09 -12.27
C SER A 144 -1.59 1.90 -12.21
#